data_1a2052b0a642657e136bbf6a1a3f622b
#
_entry.id   1a2052b0a642657e136bbf6a1a3f622b
#
_cell.length_a   1.000
_cell.length_b   1.000
_cell.length_c   1.000
_cell.angle_alpha   90.00
_cell.angle_beta   90.00
_cell.angle_gamma   90.00
#
_symmetry.space_group_name_H-M   'P 1'
#
loop_
_entity.id
_entity.type
_entity.pdbx_description
1 polymer ?
#
loop_
_entity_poly.entity_id
_entity_poly.type
_entity_poly.pdbx_seq_one_letter_code
_entity_poly.pdbx_strand_id
1 'polypeptide(L)'
;MKIYLVSEIYSFSDERMSKKFEVFETKEAALEYKEAVKEAIIMDLLDLEDLEDEDELFEIYEETYDYELCWGYLSPDCTEEFELEITELNLLTWKEN
;
A
#
# COMPACT_ATOMS: atom_id res chain seq x y z
N MET A 1 -4.12 23.39 7.05
CA MET A 1 -3.03 22.70 6.35
C MET A 1 -3.42 21.28 6.07
N LYS A 2 -3.24 20.83 4.83
CA LYS A 2 -3.53 19.46 4.46
C LYS A 2 -2.28 18.62 4.49
N ILE A 3 -2.40 17.41 5.00
CA ILE A 3 -1.34 16.42 4.91
C ILE A 3 -1.95 15.12 4.39
N TYR A 4 -1.08 14.23 3.97
CA TYR A 4 -1.50 12.95 3.39
C TYR A 4 -0.81 11.84 4.16
N LEU A 5 -1.61 11.06 4.86
CA LEU A 5 -1.13 9.94 5.66
C LEU A 5 -1.19 8.68 4.82
N VAL A 6 -0.04 8.03 4.64
CA VAL A 6 0.01 6.74 3.97
C VAL A 6 0.14 5.67 5.06
N SER A 7 -0.82 4.75 5.07
CA SER A 7 -0.77 3.62 5.99
C SER A 7 -0.54 2.34 5.19
N GLU A 8 0.40 1.52 5.65
CA GLU A 8 0.71 0.23 5.06
C GLU A 8 0.46 -0.83 6.11
N ILE A 9 -0.38 -1.79 5.79
CA ILE A 9 -0.72 -2.87 6.71
C ILE A 9 -0.41 -4.19 6.03
N TYR A 10 0.43 -4.99 6.68
CA TYR A 10 0.84 -6.29 6.19
C TYR A 10 0.37 -7.34 7.21
N SER A 11 -0.48 -8.25 6.77
CA SER A 11 -1.09 -9.25 7.63
C SER A 11 -0.68 -10.66 7.20
N PHE A 12 -0.41 -11.51 8.18
CA PHE A 12 -0.05 -12.91 7.96
C PHE A 12 -1.09 -13.80 8.64
N SER A 13 -1.25 -15.01 8.11
CA SER A 13 -2.23 -15.97 8.65
C SER A 13 -1.93 -16.40 10.09
N ASP A 14 -0.69 -16.26 10.55
CA ASP A 14 -0.33 -16.59 11.93
C ASP A 14 -0.61 -15.44 12.90
N GLU A 15 -1.46 -14.52 12.48
CA GLU A 15 -1.91 -13.37 13.25
C GLU A 15 -0.87 -12.27 13.43
N ARG A 16 0.29 -12.39 12.80
CA ARG A 16 1.25 -11.32 12.82
C ARG A 16 0.75 -10.20 11.91
N MET A 17 0.89 -8.99 12.38
CA MET A 17 0.51 -7.81 11.62
C MET A 17 1.60 -6.76 11.74
N SER A 18 1.99 -6.19 10.62
CA SER A 18 2.95 -5.10 10.58
C SER A 18 2.26 -3.86 10.05
N LYS A 19 2.46 -2.73 10.71
CA LYS A 19 1.89 -1.46 10.30
C LYS A 19 2.99 -0.43 10.16
N LYS A 20 2.89 0.38 9.12
CA LYS A 20 3.84 1.45 8.88
C LYS A 20 3.06 2.69 8.44
N PHE A 21 3.49 3.85 8.91
CA PHE A 21 2.84 5.11 8.57
C PHE A 21 3.88 6.11 8.08
N GLU A 22 3.53 6.84 7.03
CA GLU A 22 4.34 7.92 6.48
C GLU A 22 3.45 9.12 6.25
N VAL A 23 3.98 10.31 6.42
CA VAL A 23 3.23 11.54 6.24
C VAL A 23 3.86 12.38 5.13
N PHE A 24 3.03 12.89 4.24
CA PHE A 24 3.48 13.72 3.12
C PHE A 24 2.72 15.04 3.12
N GLU A 25 3.38 16.09 2.67
CA GLU A 25 2.77 17.41 2.61
C GLU A 25 1.95 17.62 1.34
N THR A 26 2.19 16.83 0.31
CA THR A 26 1.46 16.95 -0.95
C THR A 26 0.89 15.61 -1.38
N LYS A 27 -0.22 15.68 -2.13
CA LYS A 27 -0.85 14.49 -2.68
C LYS A 27 0.10 13.80 -3.68
N GLU A 28 0.78 14.59 -4.48
CA GLU A 28 1.73 14.07 -5.47
C GLU A 28 2.82 13.23 -4.83
N ALA A 29 3.39 13.70 -3.73
CA ALA A 29 4.43 12.96 -3.01
C ALA A 29 3.89 11.65 -2.46
N ALA A 30 2.68 11.67 -1.91
CA ALA A 30 2.04 10.46 -1.40
C ALA A 30 1.77 9.45 -2.52
N LEU A 31 1.29 9.93 -3.67
CA LEU A 31 1.03 9.07 -4.83
C LEU A 31 2.33 8.46 -5.39
N GLU A 32 3.39 9.25 -5.46
CA GLU A 32 4.69 8.75 -5.88
C GLU A 32 5.20 7.65 -4.95
N TYR A 33 5.03 7.85 -3.66
CA TYR A 33 5.42 6.87 -2.66
C TYR A 33 4.61 5.58 -2.83
N LYS A 34 3.29 5.70 -3.02
CA LYS A 34 2.42 4.55 -3.26
C LYS A 34 2.89 3.76 -4.47
N GLU A 35 3.18 4.45 -5.59
CA GLU A 35 3.62 3.77 -6.81
C GLU A 35 4.97 3.10 -6.63
N ALA A 36 5.89 3.73 -5.90
CA ALA A 36 7.18 3.14 -5.62
C ALA A 36 7.06 1.88 -4.76
N VAL A 37 6.20 1.90 -3.75
CA VAL A 37 5.95 0.74 -2.90
C VAL A 37 5.30 -0.37 -3.71
N LYS A 38 4.31 -0.03 -4.51
CA LYS A 38 3.60 -1.00 -5.36
C LYS A 38 4.59 -1.69 -6.31
N GLU A 39 5.40 -0.91 -7.02
CA GLU A 39 6.40 -1.47 -7.93
C GLU A 39 7.40 -2.38 -7.23
N ALA A 40 7.89 -1.95 -6.07
CA ALA A 40 8.85 -2.75 -5.31
C ALA A 40 8.24 -4.09 -4.89
N ILE A 41 7.00 -4.07 -4.41
CA ILE A 41 6.30 -5.29 -4.01
C ILE A 41 6.06 -6.21 -5.20
N ILE A 42 5.59 -5.65 -6.31
CA ILE A 42 5.34 -6.43 -7.52
C ILE A 42 6.63 -7.10 -8.00
N MET A 43 7.74 -6.37 -8.02
CA MET A 43 9.02 -6.95 -8.42
C MET A 43 9.46 -8.08 -7.49
N ASP A 44 9.27 -7.90 -6.19
CA ASP A 44 9.60 -8.93 -5.21
C ASP A 44 8.74 -10.18 -5.41
N LEU A 45 7.44 -10.00 -5.68
CA LEU A 45 6.53 -11.12 -5.90
C LEU A 45 6.82 -11.84 -7.21
N LEU A 46 7.17 -11.11 -8.26
CA LEU A 46 7.56 -11.70 -9.55
C LEU A 46 8.79 -12.57 -9.38
N ASP A 47 9.76 -12.07 -8.63
CA ASP A 47 11.00 -12.82 -8.37
C ASP A 47 10.71 -14.07 -7.54
N LEU A 48 9.88 -13.93 -6.51
CA LEU A 48 9.50 -15.03 -5.63
C LEU A 48 8.78 -16.15 -6.39
N GLU A 49 7.89 -15.79 -7.30
CA GLU A 49 7.09 -16.73 -8.09
C GLU A 49 7.77 -17.13 -9.40
N ASP A 50 8.95 -16.62 -9.67
CA ASP A 50 9.70 -16.85 -10.91
C ASP A 50 8.86 -16.49 -12.15
N LEU A 51 8.22 -15.34 -12.10
CA LEU A 51 7.42 -14.79 -13.19
C LEU A 51 8.07 -13.55 -13.77
N GLU A 52 7.77 -13.22 -15.01
CA GLU A 52 8.31 -12.06 -15.70
C GLU A 52 7.24 -11.01 -15.98
N ASP A 53 5.98 -11.38 -15.90
CA ASP A 53 4.85 -10.55 -16.31
C ASP A 53 3.91 -10.27 -15.14
N GLU A 54 3.64 -8.99 -14.90
CA GLU A 54 2.71 -8.54 -13.85
C GLU A 54 1.32 -9.13 -14.06
N ASP A 55 0.86 -9.25 -15.31
CA ASP A 55 -0.46 -9.81 -15.60
C ASP A 55 -0.54 -11.27 -15.15
N GLU A 56 0.55 -12.02 -15.33
CA GLU A 56 0.60 -13.41 -14.86
C GLU A 56 0.56 -13.47 -13.35
N LEU A 57 1.22 -12.52 -12.69
CA LEU A 57 1.23 -12.45 -11.23
C LEU A 57 -0.18 -12.29 -10.69
N PHE A 58 -0.95 -11.39 -11.27
CA PHE A 58 -2.32 -11.11 -10.79
C PHE A 58 -3.37 -12.09 -11.32
N GLU A 59 -2.97 -13.10 -12.06
CA GLU A 59 -3.79 -14.27 -12.29
C GLU A 59 -3.71 -15.23 -11.10
N ILE A 60 -2.62 -15.15 -10.33
CA ILE A 60 -2.38 -16.00 -9.16
C ILE A 60 -2.73 -15.27 -7.87
N TYR A 61 -2.26 -14.03 -7.73
CA TYR A 61 -2.56 -13.17 -6.59
C TYR A 61 -3.78 -12.34 -6.91
N GLU A 62 -4.59 -12.06 -5.90
CA GLU A 62 -5.73 -11.16 -6.07
C GLU A 62 -5.32 -9.74 -5.72
N GLU A 63 -5.52 -8.82 -6.67
CA GLU A 63 -5.34 -7.40 -6.42
C GLU A 63 -6.63 -6.89 -5.79
N THR A 64 -6.63 -6.76 -4.47
CA THR A 64 -7.84 -6.44 -3.72
C THR A 64 -8.29 -5.00 -3.87
N TYR A 65 -7.33 -4.10 -3.97
CA TYR A 65 -7.60 -2.66 -4.12
C TYR A 65 -6.68 -2.10 -5.19
N ASP A 66 -7.26 -1.42 -6.17
CA ASP A 66 -6.48 -0.76 -7.21
C ASP A 66 -7.16 0.57 -7.53
N TYR A 67 -7.08 1.49 -6.58
CA TYR A 67 -7.66 2.82 -6.70
C TYR A 67 -6.56 3.87 -6.59
N GLU A 68 -6.90 5.12 -6.90
CA GLU A 68 -5.91 6.20 -6.82
C GLU A 68 -5.23 6.28 -5.45
N LEU A 69 -6.02 6.17 -4.38
CA LEU A 69 -5.53 6.36 -3.02
C LEU A 69 -5.38 5.06 -2.23
N CYS A 70 -5.47 3.92 -2.90
CA CYS A 70 -5.46 2.65 -2.21
C CYS A 70 -4.98 1.54 -3.13
N TRP A 71 -4.12 0.67 -2.60
CA TRP A 71 -3.68 -0.51 -3.34
C TRP A 71 -3.43 -1.64 -2.36
N GLY A 72 -3.76 -2.86 -2.78
CA GLY A 72 -3.52 -4.01 -1.94
C GLY A 72 -3.58 -5.31 -2.71
N TYR A 73 -3.10 -6.39 -2.09
CA TYR A 73 -3.18 -7.71 -2.68
C TYR A 73 -3.42 -8.78 -1.63
N LEU A 74 -3.85 -9.94 -2.09
CA LEU A 74 -4.07 -11.12 -1.28
C LEU A 74 -3.35 -12.29 -1.95
N SER A 75 -2.59 -13.08 -1.19
CA SER A 75 -1.90 -14.23 -1.73
C SER A 75 -2.88 -15.34 -2.12
N PRO A 76 -2.46 -16.28 -3.00
CA PRO A 76 -3.37 -17.33 -3.50
C PRO A 76 -3.95 -18.20 -2.40
N ASP A 77 -3.18 -18.45 -1.35
CA ASP A 77 -3.62 -19.28 -0.22
C ASP A 77 -4.24 -18.46 0.92
N CYS A 78 -4.42 -17.16 0.69
CA CYS A 78 -5.00 -16.23 1.67
C CYS A 78 -4.22 -16.13 2.98
N THR A 79 -2.94 -16.47 2.95
CA THR A 79 -2.09 -16.39 4.15
C THR A 79 -1.42 -15.05 4.31
N GLU A 80 -1.41 -14.23 3.27
CA GLU A 80 -0.70 -12.97 3.24
C GLU A 80 -1.55 -11.91 2.57
N GLU A 81 -1.72 -10.78 3.23
CA GLU A 81 -2.50 -9.67 2.71
C GLU A 81 -1.76 -8.37 2.95
N PHE A 82 -1.75 -7.50 1.96
CA PHE A 82 -1.15 -6.18 2.07
C PHE A 82 -2.17 -5.14 1.65
N GLU A 83 -2.20 -4.02 2.38
CA GLU A 83 -3.05 -2.88 2.05
C GLU A 83 -2.29 -1.59 2.29
N LEU A 84 -2.30 -0.72 1.29
CA LEU A 84 -1.76 0.63 1.39
C LEU A 84 -2.89 1.60 1.12
N GLU A 85 -3.09 2.56 2.02
CA GLU A 85 -4.14 3.55 1.89
C GLU A 85 -3.58 4.95 2.15
N ILE A 86 -4.01 5.90 1.32
CA ILE A 86 -3.66 7.31 1.49
C ILE A 86 -4.89 8.04 2.01
N THR A 87 -4.75 8.70 3.14
CA THR A 87 -5.83 9.46 3.75
C THR A 87 -5.46 10.93 3.80
N GLU A 88 -6.31 11.78 3.25
CA GLU A 88 -6.14 13.22 3.33
C GLU A 88 -6.64 13.69 4.69
N LEU A 89 -5.80 14.41 5.40
CA LEU A 89 -6.13 14.94 6.70
C LEU A 89 -5.97 16.46 6.71
N ASN A 90 -6.89 17.15 7.34
CA ASN A 90 -6.78 18.57 7.57
C ASN A 90 -6.22 18.77 8.96
N LEU A 91 -5.00 19.28 9.03
CA LEU A 91 -4.43 19.67 10.30
C LEU A 91 -5.01 21.02 10.67
N LEU A 92 -5.78 21.04 11.72
CA LEU A 92 -6.24 22.29 12.27
C LEU A 92 -5.04 22.92 12.96
N THR A 93 -4.71 24.13 12.51
CA THR A 93 -3.67 24.87 13.19
C THR A 93 -4.18 25.14 14.58
N TRP A 94 -3.44 24.67 15.57
CA TRP A 94 -3.82 24.91 16.95
C TRP A 94 -3.71 26.39 17.23
N LYS A 95 -4.82 27.00 17.54
CA LYS A 95 -4.84 28.44 17.84
C LYS A 95 -5.08 28.64 19.31
N GLU A 96 -4.31 29.50 19.86
CA GLU A 96 -4.34 29.82 21.27
C GLU A 96 -5.30 30.94 21.61
N ASN A 97 -6.23 31.22 20.80
CA ASN A 97 -7.09 32.35 21.04
C ASN A 97 -8.41 31.95 21.57
#